data_2d4f17e278bf4a8502fc1de15cf9fbeb
#
_entry.id   2d4f17e278bf4a8502fc1de15cf9fbeb
#
_cell.length_a   1.000
_cell.length_b   1.000
_cell.length_c   1.000
_cell.angle_alpha   90.00
_cell.angle_beta   90.00
_cell.angle_gamma   90.00
#
_symmetry.space_group_name_H-M   'P 1'
#
loop_
_entity.id
_entity.type
_entity.pdbx_description
1 polymer ?
#
loop_
_entity_poly.entity_id
_entity_poly.type
_entity_poly.pdbx_seq_one_letter_code
_entity_poly.pdbx_strand_id
1 'polypeptide(L)'
;MGYHNCFYPESAYERPMDVDKAFENIRDNIKNENYSAVRPEIDSIVAANPDDCDMILKCASLLKTIDDEDGCQLLVDKALDSLPSDGSKDFDVALAVRGLGRPDEAYALMKRFRDDQDRMTEVARTMLLSDEAEEALELVKKISSPTIGDRFLKCDILCSLGEFNDALAEAESLVKDDGASYRSLINMCTVLMKMGREKEAVKMAKSHLKEDKKNADSLALNAYVMWINGKIPAAANYANRALHIDYSHVGALEVMAMCFIEKGRYTQAKLFAGAINEKEPGSPAVIRILDACRISNA
;
A
#
# COMPACT_ATOMS: atom_id res chain seq x y z
N MET A 1 -17.12 -12.30 -73.59
CA MET A 1 -16.85 -11.20 -72.64
C MET A 1 -17.07 -11.76 -71.24
N GLY A 2 -16.02 -12.21 -70.65
CA GLY A 2 -16.05 -12.79 -69.30
C GLY A 2 -15.57 -11.75 -68.31
N TYR A 3 -16.44 -11.40 -67.33
CA TYR A 3 -16.06 -10.57 -66.17
C TYR A 3 -15.37 -11.45 -65.16
N HIS A 4 -14.07 -11.26 -64.96
CA HIS A 4 -13.35 -11.79 -63.82
C HIS A 4 -13.70 -10.96 -62.57
N ASN A 5 -14.50 -11.54 -61.66
CA ASN A 5 -14.62 -11.03 -60.29
C ASN A 5 -13.30 -11.33 -59.54
N CYS A 6 -12.51 -10.30 -59.37
CA CYS A 6 -11.39 -10.32 -58.38
C CYS A 6 -12.05 -10.24 -57.01
N PHE A 7 -12.15 -11.37 -56.29
CA PHE A 7 -12.33 -11.40 -54.85
C PHE A 7 -11.05 -10.88 -54.19
N TYR A 8 -11.06 -9.65 -53.70
CA TYR A 8 -10.11 -9.24 -52.69
C TYR A 8 -10.52 -9.94 -51.40
N PRO A 9 -9.62 -10.67 -50.72
CA PRO A 9 -9.95 -11.09 -49.37
C PRO A 9 -10.10 -9.83 -48.53
N GLU A 10 -11.24 -9.66 -47.91
CA GLU A 10 -11.40 -8.71 -46.80
C GLU A 10 -10.32 -9.06 -45.78
N SER A 11 -9.24 -8.28 -45.76
CA SER A 11 -8.28 -8.30 -44.67
C SER A 11 -9.11 -8.04 -43.42
N ALA A 12 -9.17 -9.02 -42.55
CA ALA A 12 -9.79 -8.89 -41.23
C ALA A 12 -9.10 -7.71 -40.54
N TYR A 13 -9.72 -6.54 -40.61
CA TYR A 13 -9.40 -5.44 -39.74
C TYR A 13 -9.79 -5.93 -38.34
N GLU A 14 -8.85 -6.53 -37.64
CA GLU A 14 -9.01 -6.75 -36.20
C GLU A 14 -9.32 -5.38 -35.61
N ARG A 15 -10.54 -5.24 -35.06
CA ARG A 15 -10.90 -4.01 -34.37
C ARG A 15 -9.87 -3.83 -33.26
N PRO A 16 -9.31 -2.62 -33.08
CA PRO A 16 -8.40 -2.39 -31.96
C PRO A 16 -9.10 -2.82 -30.66
N MET A 17 -8.34 -3.48 -29.80
CA MET A 17 -8.85 -3.94 -28.51
C MET A 17 -9.44 -2.77 -27.74
N ASP A 18 -10.66 -2.94 -27.23
CA ASP A 18 -11.25 -2.02 -26.27
C ASP A 18 -10.66 -2.33 -24.90
N VAL A 19 -9.59 -1.61 -24.56
CA VAL A 19 -8.80 -1.80 -23.36
C VAL A 19 -9.63 -1.56 -22.09
N ASP A 20 -10.51 -0.55 -22.10
CA ASP A 20 -11.35 -0.23 -20.95
C ASP A 20 -12.31 -1.39 -20.64
N LYS A 21 -12.93 -1.94 -21.68
CA LYS A 21 -13.80 -3.10 -21.57
C LYS A 21 -13.05 -4.35 -21.11
N ALA A 22 -11.82 -4.54 -21.55
CA ALA A 22 -10.98 -5.66 -21.10
C ALA A 22 -10.66 -5.53 -19.58
N PHE A 23 -10.35 -4.33 -19.09
CA PHE A 23 -10.18 -4.11 -17.66
C PHE A 23 -11.47 -4.30 -16.84
N GLU A 24 -12.63 -3.93 -17.37
CA GLU A 24 -13.92 -4.22 -16.73
C GLU A 24 -14.14 -5.73 -16.60
N ASN A 25 -13.92 -6.50 -17.68
CA ASN A 25 -14.04 -7.95 -17.67
C ASN A 25 -13.08 -8.58 -16.65
N ILE A 26 -11.82 -8.12 -16.57
CA ILE A 26 -10.85 -8.60 -15.59
C ILE A 26 -11.35 -8.36 -14.17
N ARG A 27 -11.85 -7.16 -13.86
CA ARG A 27 -12.39 -6.83 -12.53
C ARG A 27 -13.58 -7.71 -12.18
N ASP A 28 -14.46 -7.97 -13.13
CA ASP A 28 -15.63 -8.85 -12.95
C ASP A 28 -15.17 -10.30 -12.73
N ASN A 29 -14.18 -10.78 -13.47
CA ASN A 29 -13.60 -12.11 -13.27
C ASN A 29 -12.96 -12.24 -11.88
N ILE A 30 -12.21 -11.23 -11.43
CA ILE A 30 -11.62 -11.19 -10.07
C ILE A 30 -12.72 -11.21 -9.01
N LYS A 31 -13.76 -10.39 -9.16
CA LYS A 31 -14.90 -10.32 -8.24
C LYS A 31 -15.66 -11.64 -8.13
N ASN A 32 -15.75 -12.38 -9.23
CA ASN A 32 -16.43 -13.68 -9.33
C ASN A 32 -15.47 -14.87 -9.05
N GLU A 33 -14.24 -14.61 -8.59
CA GLU A 33 -13.19 -15.61 -8.31
C GLU A 33 -12.83 -16.49 -9.53
N ASN A 34 -13.10 -16.01 -10.75
CA ASN A 34 -12.77 -16.69 -12.00
C ASN A 34 -11.33 -16.34 -12.46
N TYR A 35 -10.34 -16.66 -11.65
CA TYR A 35 -8.95 -16.27 -11.85
C TYR A 35 -8.32 -16.87 -13.11
N SER A 36 -8.81 -18.01 -13.57
CA SER A 36 -8.32 -18.65 -14.81
C SER A 36 -8.58 -17.83 -16.06
N ALA A 37 -9.58 -16.94 -16.06
CA ALA A 37 -9.87 -16.06 -17.18
C ALA A 37 -9.05 -14.76 -17.14
N VAL A 38 -8.48 -14.39 -15.98
CA VAL A 38 -7.78 -13.11 -15.79
C VAL A 38 -6.47 -13.06 -16.58
N ARG A 39 -5.64 -14.11 -16.48
CA ARG A 39 -4.30 -14.13 -17.09
C ARG A 39 -4.35 -13.98 -18.61
N PRO A 40 -5.19 -14.74 -19.38
CA PRO A 40 -5.27 -14.58 -20.83
C PRO A 40 -5.69 -13.19 -21.29
N GLU A 41 -6.59 -12.52 -20.54
CA GLU A 41 -6.99 -11.15 -20.85
C GLU A 41 -5.86 -10.16 -20.62
N ILE A 42 -5.12 -10.31 -19.51
CA ILE A 42 -3.93 -9.50 -19.21
C ILE A 42 -2.87 -9.68 -20.30
N ASP A 43 -2.56 -10.92 -20.69
CA ASP A 43 -1.60 -11.22 -21.74
C ASP A 43 -1.99 -10.55 -23.08
N SER A 44 -3.29 -10.52 -23.38
CA SER A 44 -3.81 -9.84 -24.58
C SER A 44 -3.64 -8.32 -24.52
N ILE A 45 -3.90 -7.68 -23.36
CA ILE A 45 -3.70 -6.24 -23.16
C ILE A 45 -2.22 -5.88 -23.32
N VAL A 46 -1.33 -6.65 -22.68
CA VAL A 46 0.13 -6.42 -22.73
C VAL A 46 0.68 -6.65 -24.12
N ALA A 47 0.15 -7.63 -24.88
CA ALA A 47 0.56 -7.86 -26.26
C ALA A 47 0.13 -6.72 -27.20
N ALA A 48 -1.03 -6.12 -26.94
CA ALA A 48 -1.52 -4.97 -27.72
C ALA A 48 -0.80 -3.65 -27.37
N ASN A 49 -0.16 -3.56 -26.19
CA ASN A 49 0.49 -2.36 -25.68
C ASN A 49 1.88 -2.68 -25.11
N PRO A 50 2.82 -3.21 -25.93
CA PRO A 50 4.07 -3.78 -25.42
C PRO A 50 5.04 -2.76 -24.83
N ASP A 51 4.92 -1.48 -25.22
CA ASP A 51 5.81 -0.39 -24.83
C ASP A 51 5.13 0.61 -23.86
N ASP A 52 3.92 0.30 -23.40
CA ASP A 52 3.20 1.13 -22.41
C ASP A 52 3.48 0.62 -21.00
N CYS A 53 4.55 1.16 -20.37
CA CYS A 53 4.95 0.78 -19.02
C CYS A 53 3.84 0.99 -17.98
N ASP A 54 3.00 2.04 -18.11
CA ASP A 54 1.91 2.31 -17.16
C ASP A 54 0.81 1.25 -17.27
N MET A 55 0.49 0.85 -18.50
CA MET A 55 -0.48 -0.19 -18.79
C MET A 55 0.00 -1.55 -18.26
N ILE A 56 1.27 -1.87 -18.50
CA ILE A 56 1.91 -3.10 -18.04
C ILE A 56 1.89 -3.17 -16.50
N LEU A 57 2.21 -2.06 -15.80
CA LEU A 57 2.18 -2.00 -14.33
C LEU A 57 0.76 -2.11 -13.75
N LYS A 58 -0.25 -1.56 -14.44
CA LYS A 58 -1.65 -1.81 -14.06
C LYS A 58 -2.01 -3.29 -14.14
N CYS A 59 -1.57 -3.97 -15.19
CA CYS A 59 -1.73 -5.42 -15.35
C CYS A 59 -1.00 -6.20 -14.24
N ALA A 60 0.24 -5.82 -13.93
CA ALA A 60 1.01 -6.42 -12.82
C ALA A 60 0.27 -6.28 -11.47
N SER A 61 -0.31 -5.10 -11.20
CA SER A 61 -1.11 -4.86 -10.00
C SER A 61 -2.33 -5.78 -9.89
N LEU A 62 -3.00 -6.07 -11.01
CA LEU A 62 -4.12 -7.01 -11.04
C LEU A 62 -3.67 -8.45 -10.76
N LEU A 63 -2.54 -8.89 -11.32
CA LEU A 63 -1.96 -10.21 -11.02
C LEU A 63 -1.60 -10.33 -9.53
N LYS A 64 -1.05 -9.28 -8.93
CA LYS A 64 -0.79 -9.24 -7.49
C LYS A 64 -2.07 -9.42 -6.67
N THR A 65 -3.21 -8.89 -7.10
CA THR A 65 -4.49 -9.04 -6.36
C THR A 65 -5.04 -10.47 -6.36
N ILE A 66 -4.64 -11.30 -7.33
CA ILE A 66 -5.04 -12.71 -7.45
C ILE A 66 -3.94 -13.68 -7.00
N ASP A 67 -2.91 -13.17 -6.30
CA ASP A 67 -1.76 -13.92 -5.79
C ASP A 67 -0.90 -14.60 -6.91
N ASP A 68 -0.95 -14.11 -8.17
CA ASP A 68 -0.03 -14.50 -9.25
C ASP A 68 1.24 -13.66 -9.17
N GLU A 69 2.10 -14.01 -8.21
CA GLU A 69 3.35 -13.28 -7.95
C GLU A 69 4.34 -13.38 -9.11
N ASP A 70 4.52 -14.59 -9.68
CA ASP A 70 5.44 -14.82 -10.80
C ASP A 70 5.03 -13.97 -12.02
N GLY A 71 3.73 -13.95 -12.33
CA GLY A 71 3.20 -13.12 -13.39
C GLY A 71 3.35 -11.62 -13.11
N CYS A 72 3.14 -11.21 -11.87
CA CYS A 72 3.35 -9.83 -11.44
C CYS A 72 4.81 -9.41 -11.66
N GLN A 73 5.78 -10.18 -11.17
CA GLN A 73 7.20 -9.87 -11.29
C GLN A 73 7.66 -9.82 -12.76
N LEU A 74 7.20 -10.76 -13.59
CA LEU A 74 7.49 -10.77 -15.02
C LEU A 74 6.99 -9.48 -15.71
N LEU A 75 5.80 -8.99 -15.34
CA LEU A 75 5.28 -7.75 -15.90
C LEU A 75 6.01 -6.52 -15.37
N VAL A 76 6.49 -6.54 -14.12
CA VAL A 76 7.34 -5.46 -13.60
C VAL A 76 8.64 -5.37 -14.38
N ASP A 77 9.33 -6.49 -14.64
CA ASP A 77 10.53 -6.52 -15.46
C ASP A 77 10.26 -5.96 -16.86
N LYS A 78 9.18 -6.40 -17.51
CA LYS A 78 8.79 -5.89 -18.82
C LYS A 78 8.49 -4.40 -18.82
N ALA A 79 7.85 -3.86 -17.78
CA ALA A 79 7.58 -2.44 -17.66
C ALA A 79 8.86 -1.62 -17.49
N LEU A 80 9.83 -2.13 -16.72
CA LEU A 80 11.15 -1.51 -16.57
C LEU A 80 11.93 -1.48 -17.89
N ASP A 81 11.87 -2.57 -18.67
CA ASP A 81 12.50 -2.66 -19.99
C ASP A 81 11.84 -1.70 -21.02
N SER A 82 10.58 -1.35 -20.82
CA SER A 82 9.79 -0.47 -21.70
C SER A 82 9.86 1.01 -21.29
N LEU A 83 10.72 1.38 -20.31
CA LEU A 83 10.85 2.76 -19.84
C LEU A 83 11.38 3.68 -20.95
N PRO A 84 10.77 4.87 -21.11
CA PRO A 84 11.31 5.90 -22.02
C PRO A 84 12.73 6.30 -21.63
N SER A 85 13.64 6.35 -22.60
CA SER A 85 15.05 6.69 -22.38
C SER A 85 15.29 8.12 -21.88
N ASP A 86 14.29 9.01 -22.01
CA ASP A 86 14.34 10.40 -21.53
C ASP A 86 14.10 10.50 -20.02
N GLY A 87 13.70 9.41 -19.38
CA GLY A 87 13.41 9.32 -17.96
C GLY A 87 12.19 10.12 -17.48
N SER A 88 11.32 10.54 -18.41
CA SER A 88 10.11 11.32 -18.09
C SER A 88 9.15 10.59 -17.17
N LYS A 89 9.15 9.25 -17.16
CA LYS A 89 8.27 8.40 -16.36
C LYS A 89 8.94 7.74 -15.15
N ASP A 90 10.25 7.91 -14.97
CA ASP A 90 11.00 7.19 -13.94
C ASP A 90 10.39 7.31 -12.54
N PHE A 91 9.94 8.49 -12.15
CA PHE A 91 9.38 8.69 -10.82
C PHE A 91 8.04 7.98 -10.61
N ASP A 92 7.13 8.10 -11.57
CA ASP A 92 5.79 7.49 -11.48
C ASP A 92 5.87 5.97 -11.56
N VAL A 93 6.71 5.44 -12.47
CA VAL A 93 6.99 4.01 -12.56
C VAL A 93 7.64 3.49 -11.29
N ALA A 94 8.59 4.21 -10.71
CA ALA A 94 9.22 3.81 -9.46
C ALA A 94 8.22 3.72 -8.30
N LEU A 95 7.25 4.65 -8.20
CA LEU A 95 6.18 4.56 -7.20
C LEU A 95 5.36 3.27 -7.35
N ALA A 96 5.00 2.92 -8.59
CA ALA A 96 4.26 1.70 -8.89
C ALA A 96 5.09 0.44 -8.60
N VAL A 97 6.34 0.39 -9.03
CA VAL A 97 7.30 -0.71 -8.83
C VAL A 97 7.53 -0.97 -7.33
N ARG A 98 7.72 0.11 -6.54
CA ARG A 98 7.78 0.01 -5.07
C ARG A 98 6.51 -0.62 -4.49
N GLY A 99 5.33 -0.18 -4.93
CA GLY A 99 4.03 -0.73 -4.52
C GLY A 99 3.85 -2.19 -4.88
N LEU A 100 4.55 -2.67 -5.89
CA LEU A 100 4.58 -4.07 -6.32
C LEU A 100 5.63 -4.91 -5.59
N GLY A 101 6.39 -4.33 -4.65
CA GLY A 101 7.33 -5.06 -3.78
C GLY A 101 8.77 -5.09 -4.28
N ARG A 102 9.14 -4.16 -5.18
CA ARG A 102 10.50 -4.01 -5.73
C ARG A 102 11.11 -2.66 -5.33
N PRO A 103 11.43 -2.43 -4.03
CA PRO A 103 11.93 -1.13 -3.55
C PRO A 103 13.31 -0.79 -4.12
N ASP A 104 14.20 -1.76 -4.34
CA ASP A 104 15.57 -1.52 -4.81
C ASP A 104 15.58 -0.95 -6.24
N GLU A 105 14.78 -1.54 -7.14
CA GLU A 105 14.63 -1.04 -8.50
C GLU A 105 13.91 0.32 -8.53
N ALA A 106 12.91 0.48 -7.68
CA ALA A 106 12.25 1.77 -7.50
C ALA A 106 13.24 2.84 -7.05
N TYR A 107 14.11 2.51 -6.07
CA TYR A 107 15.13 3.45 -5.60
C TYR A 107 16.17 3.76 -6.69
N ALA A 108 16.57 2.77 -7.49
CA ALA A 108 17.48 2.99 -8.61
C ALA A 108 16.96 4.05 -9.59
N LEU A 109 15.63 4.08 -9.85
CA LEU A 109 14.97 5.09 -10.68
C LEU A 109 14.84 6.44 -9.95
N MET A 110 14.55 6.42 -8.64
CA MET A 110 14.26 7.63 -7.86
C MET A 110 15.50 8.40 -7.41
N LYS A 111 16.67 7.79 -7.31
CA LYS A 111 17.87 8.40 -6.71
C LYS A 111 18.28 9.75 -7.32
N ARG A 112 17.95 10.01 -8.58
CA ARG A 112 18.21 11.28 -9.26
C ARG A 112 17.32 12.43 -8.78
N PHE A 113 16.22 12.14 -8.07
CA PHE A 113 15.28 13.12 -7.53
C PHE A 113 15.57 13.50 -6.07
N ARG A 114 16.74 13.14 -5.53
CA ARG A 114 17.12 13.40 -4.12
C ARG A 114 17.17 14.88 -3.75
N ASP A 115 17.35 15.77 -4.73
CA ASP A 115 17.40 17.22 -4.51
C ASP A 115 16.09 17.95 -4.89
N ASP A 116 15.07 17.20 -5.32
CA ASP A 116 13.74 17.70 -5.65
C ASP A 116 12.87 17.73 -4.38
N GLN A 117 12.61 18.92 -3.83
CA GLN A 117 11.89 19.11 -2.57
C GLN A 117 10.50 18.46 -2.57
N ASP A 118 9.80 18.46 -3.71
CA ASP A 118 8.45 17.89 -3.82
C ASP A 118 8.46 16.36 -3.84
N ARG A 119 9.61 15.75 -4.15
CA ARG A 119 9.79 14.30 -4.29
C ARG A 119 10.61 13.66 -3.17
N MET A 120 11.32 14.44 -2.39
CA MET A 120 12.22 13.97 -1.32
C MET A 120 11.57 12.96 -0.37
N THR A 121 10.32 13.21 0.02
CA THR A 121 9.57 12.32 0.93
C THR A 121 9.42 10.91 0.36
N GLU A 122 9.05 10.81 -0.93
CA GLU A 122 8.86 9.50 -1.56
C GLU A 122 10.19 8.81 -1.85
N VAL A 123 11.24 9.59 -2.17
CA VAL A 123 12.60 9.05 -2.29
C VAL A 123 13.08 8.50 -0.94
N ALA A 124 12.95 9.25 0.15
CA ALA A 124 13.36 8.81 1.49
C ALA A 124 12.56 7.57 1.96
N ARG A 125 11.26 7.53 1.65
CA ARG A 125 10.42 6.35 1.93
C ARG A 125 10.90 5.12 1.18
N THR A 126 11.30 5.28 -0.08
CA THR A 126 11.83 4.18 -0.90
C THR A 126 13.18 3.71 -0.39
N MET A 127 14.06 4.65 -0.02
CA MET A 127 15.36 4.35 0.62
C MET A 127 15.17 3.52 1.90
N LEU A 128 14.22 3.90 2.77
CA LEU A 128 13.91 3.13 3.98
C LEU A 128 13.49 1.67 3.68
N LEU A 129 12.77 1.46 2.59
CA LEU A 129 12.33 0.12 2.16
C LEU A 129 13.44 -0.68 1.47
N SER A 130 14.52 -0.02 1.03
CA SER A 130 15.72 -0.61 0.43
C SER A 130 16.89 -0.70 1.43
N ASP A 131 16.57 -0.72 2.73
CA ASP A 131 17.54 -0.81 3.83
C ASP A 131 18.59 0.33 3.89
N GLU A 132 18.33 1.47 3.23
CA GLU A 132 19.16 2.67 3.21
C GLU A 132 18.66 3.71 4.24
N ALA A 133 18.49 3.26 5.50
CA ALA A 133 17.84 4.06 6.54
C ALA A 133 18.64 5.30 6.95
N GLU A 134 20.00 5.22 7.01
CA GLU A 134 20.87 6.36 7.36
C GLU A 134 20.75 7.48 6.33
N GLU A 135 20.84 7.14 5.05
CA GLU A 135 20.71 8.09 3.96
C GLU A 135 19.28 8.67 3.88
N ALA A 136 18.26 7.85 4.15
CA ALA A 136 16.88 8.30 4.24
C ALA A 136 16.72 9.36 5.35
N LEU A 137 17.36 9.17 6.51
CA LEU A 137 17.33 10.14 7.61
C LEU A 137 17.97 11.47 7.20
N GLU A 138 19.15 11.40 6.55
CA GLU A 138 19.82 12.61 6.06
C GLU A 138 19.00 13.33 4.98
N LEU A 139 18.25 12.60 4.16
CA LEU A 139 17.37 13.18 3.16
C LEU A 139 16.18 13.89 3.78
N VAL A 140 15.49 13.23 4.74
CA VAL A 140 14.32 13.83 5.43
C VAL A 140 14.71 15.09 6.20
N LYS A 141 15.92 15.15 6.79
CA LYS A 141 16.42 16.37 7.46
C LYS A 141 16.59 17.56 6.52
N LYS A 142 16.74 17.35 5.21
CA LYS A 142 16.87 18.40 4.19
C LYS A 142 15.54 18.97 3.71
N ILE A 143 14.41 18.38 4.08
CA ILE A 143 13.09 18.90 3.71
C ILE A 143 12.88 20.26 4.39
N SER A 144 12.74 21.30 3.58
CA SER A 144 12.72 22.69 4.07
C SER A 144 11.49 23.02 4.91
N SER A 145 10.35 22.40 4.58
CA SER A 145 9.06 22.60 5.27
C SER A 145 8.40 21.25 5.49
N PRO A 146 8.84 20.48 6.51
CA PRO A 146 8.36 19.13 6.71
C PRO A 146 6.87 19.13 7.09
N THR A 147 6.11 18.31 6.38
CA THR A 147 4.71 18.02 6.70
C THR A 147 4.62 17.04 7.89
N ILE A 148 3.41 16.86 8.42
CA ILE A 148 3.15 15.81 9.44
C ILE A 148 3.54 14.42 8.88
N GLY A 149 3.31 14.19 7.58
CA GLY A 149 3.69 12.93 6.92
C GLY A 149 5.20 12.68 6.88
N ASP A 150 5.99 13.73 6.66
CA ASP A 150 7.47 13.65 6.68
C ASP A 150 8.00 13.36 8.08
N ARG A 151 7.36 13.93 9.09
CA ARG A 151 7.70 13.70 10.49
C ARG A 151 7.34 12.26 10.93
N PHE A 152 6.25 11.68 10.44
CA PHE A 152 5.96 10.25 10.64
C PHE A 152 7.03 9.38 9.98
N LEU A 153 7.40 9.69 8.74
CA LEU A 153 8.48 8.97 8.05
C LEU A 153 9.80 9.07 8.83
N LYS A 154 10.14 10.23 9.38
CA LYS A 154 11.30 10.41 10.25
C LYS A 154 11.24 9.50 11.49
N CYS A 155 10.09 9.37 12.14
CA CYS A 155 9.90 8.43 13.25
C CYS A 155 10.14 6.98 12.82
N ASP A 156 9.63 6.58 11.64
CA ASP A 156 9.81 5.23 11.12
C ASP A 156 11.28 4.94 10.83
N ILE A 157 12.01 5.89 10.22
CA ILE A 157 13.45 5.80 9.94
C ILE A 157 14.25 5.70 11.24
N LEU A 158 14.00 6.57 12.21
CA LEU A 158 14.68 6.53 13.52
C LEU A 158 14.43 5.20 14.24
N CYS A 159 13.22 4.66 14.14
CA CYS A 159 12.91 3.33 14.67
C CYS A 159 13.68 2.21 13.94
N SER A 160 13.88 2.31 12.63
CA SER A 160 14.65 1.34 11.85
C SER A 160 16.13 1.37 12.25
N LEU A 161 16.68 2.55 12.53
CA LEU A 161 18.05 2.75 13.02
C LEU A 161 18.24 2.37 14.49
N GLY A 162 17.15 2.06 15.22
CA GLY A 162 17.22 1.82 16.65
C GLY A 162 17.37 3.08 17.51
N GLU A 163 17.27 4.27 16.92
CA GLU A 163 17.33 5.57 17.60
C GLU A 163 15.98 5.90 18.29
N PHE A 164 15.54 5.00 19.16
CA PHE A 164 14.20 5.03 19.74
C PHE A 164 13.91 6.26 20.60
N ASN A 165 14.92 6.83 21.27
CA ASN A 165 14.72 8.03 22.10
C ASN A 165 14.39 9.25 21.23
N ASP A 166 15.06 9.38 20.08
CA ASP A 166 14.82 10.47 19.15
C ASP A 166 13.48 10.27 18.41
N ALA A 167 13.16 9.01 18.06
CA ALA A 167 11.84 8.66 17.53
C ALA A 167 10.70 9.02 18.51
N LEU A 168 10.89 8.74 19.82
CA LEU A 168 9.91 9.08 20.84
C LEU A 168 9.76 10.59 21.01
N ALA A 169 10.86 11.33 21.06
CA ALA A 169 10.82 12.80 21.15
C ALA A 169 10.08 13.43 19.96
N GLU A 170 10.32 12.92 18.75
CA GLU A 170 9.61 13.37 17.55
C GLU A 170 8.11 13.02 17.62
N ALA A 171 7.76 11.80 18.05
CA ALA A 171 6.36 11.38 18.20
C ALA A 171 5.62 12.16 19.27
N GLU A 172 6.26 12.49 20.41
CA GLU A 172 5.69 13.35 21.47
C GLU A 172 5.42 14.76 20.95
N SER A 173 6.36 15.32 20.17
CA SER A 173 6.17 16.62 19.52
C SER A 173 5.00 16.59 18.53
N LEU A 174 4.90 15.54 17.71
CA LEU A 174 3.78 15.35 16.78
C LEU A 174 2.43 15.30 17.47
N VAL A 175 2.29 14.53 18.55
CA VAL A 175 1.06 14.45 19.34
C VAL A 175 0.65 15.82 19.88
N LYS A 176 1.64 16.63 20.29
CA LYS A 176 1.39 17.98 20.80
C LYS A 176 0.96 18.94 19.69
N ASP A 177 1.61 18.86 18.53
CA ASP A 177 1.43 19.81 17.42
C ASP A 177 0.12 19.59 16.65
N ASP A 178 -0.34 18.33 16.51
CA ASP A 178 -1.57 17.98 15.79
C ASP A 178 -2.80 17.73 16.66
N GLY A 179 -2.71 18.12 17.95
CA GLY A 179 -3.83 18.01 18.88
C GLY A 179 -4.19 16.58 19.26
N ALA A 180 -3.23 15.66 19.27
CA ALA A 180 -3.40 14.25 19.60
C ALA A 180 -4.35 13.50 18.65
N SER A 181 -4.17 13.72 17.34
CA SER A 181 -4.92 12.98 16.32
C SER A 181 -4.71 11.47 16.45
N TYR A 182 -5.66 10.69 15.93
CA TYR A 182 -5.55 9.23 15.89
C TYR A 182 -4.20 8.77 15.28
N ARG A 183 -3.76 9.45 14.21
CA ARG A 183 -2.55 9.08 13.48
C ARG A 183 -1.27 9.32 14.28
N SER A 184 -1.17 10.46 14.97
CA SER A 184 -0.02 10.76 15.84
C SER A 184 0.01 9.85 17.06
N LEU A 185 -1.15 9.53 17.63
CA LEU A 185 -1.25 8.60 18.76
C LEU A 185 -0.86 7.16 18.38
N ILE A 186 -1.23 6.69 17.18
CA ILE A 186 -0.76 5.40 16.66
C ILE A 186 0.76 5.40 16.48
N ASN A 187 1.32 6.45 15.88
CA ASN A 187 2.76 6.57 15.69
C ASN A 187 3.49 6.50 17.04
N MET A 188 3.05 7.28 18.03
CA MET A 188 3.63 7.24 19.38
C MET A 188 3.48 5.86 20.04
N CYS A 189 2.33 5.20 19.91
CA CYS A 189 2.14 3.84 20.42
C CYS A 189 3.11 2.86 19.74
N THR A 190 3.32 2.99 18.42
CA THR A 190 4.23 2.13 17.66
C THR A 190 5.67 2.30 18.15
N VAL A 191 6.13 3.54 18.35
CA VAL A 191 7.46 3.81 18.91
C VAL A 191 7.61 3.19 20.30
N LEU A 192 6.64 3.41 21.21
CA LEU A 192 6.66 2.82 22.55
C LEU A 192 6.70 1.28 22.51
N MET A 193 5.97 0.66 21.59
CA MET A 193 5.98 -0.79 21.41
C MET A 193 7.34 -1.30 20.93
N LYS A 194 7.96 -0.63 19.95
CA LYS A 194 9.33 -0.95 19.48
C LYS A 194 10.39 -0.79 20.58
N MET A 195 10.17 0.11 21.54
CA MET A 195 11.01 0.29 22.74
C MET A 195 10.77 -0.77 23.82
N GLY A 196 9.81 -1.69 23.66
CA GLY A 196 9.41 -2.63 24.72
C GLY A 196 8.64 -1.96 25.88
N ARG A 197 8.06 -0.75 25.65
CA ARG A 197 7.28 0.02 26.64
C ARG A 197 5.79 -0.18 26.47
N GLU A 198 5.35 -1.43 26.31
CA GLU A 198 3.96 -1.79 25.99
C GLU A 198 2.95 -1.29 27.05
N LYS A 199 3.36 -1.30 28.33
CA LYS A 199 2.50 -0.82 29.43
C LYS A 199 2.15 0.65 29.27
N GLU A 200 3.05 1.44 28.75
CA GLU A 200 2.84 2.88 28.51
C GLU A 200 1.91 3.11 27.32
N ALA A 201 2.14 2.40 26.21
CA ALA A 201 1.23 2.45 25.06
C ALA A 201 -0.21 2.07 25.46
N VAL A 202 -0.37 0.98 26.22
CA VAL A 202 -1.69 0.56 26.75
C VAL A 202 -2.30 1.62 27.68
N LYS A 203 -1.51 2.23 28.54
CA LYS A 203 -1.97 3.29 29.47
C LYS A 203 -2.46 4.51 28.66
N MET A 204 -1.71 4.93 27.67
CA MET A 204 -2.04 6.05 26.80
C MET A 204 -3.35 5.80 26.05
N ALA A 205 -3.49 4.67 25.35
CA ALA A 205 -4.71 4.32 24.63
C ALA A 205 -5.95 4.26 25.55
N LYS A 206 -5.80 3.69 26.75
CA LYS A 206 -6.89 3.66 27.75
C LYS A 206 -7.23 5.04 28.30
N SER A 207 -6.25 5.94 28.42
CA SER A 207 -6.50 7.32 28.88
C SER A 207 -7.40 8.05 27.90
N HIS A 208 -7.09 8.00 26.60
CA HIS A 208 -7.92 8.58 25.56
C HIS A 208 -9.34 8.02 25.52
N LEU A 209 -9.49 6.70 25.71
CA LEU A 209 -10.82 6.08 25.76
C LEU A 209 -11.63 6.51 27.00
N LYS A 210 -10.98 6.89 28.09
CA LYS A 210 -11.69 7.39 29.29
C LYS A 210 -12.27 8.78 29.05
N GLU A 211 -11.60 9.60 28.29
CA GLU A 211 -12.02 10.96 27.95
C GLU A 211 -13.26 10.95 27.07
N ASP A 212 -13.27 10.08 26.05
CA ASP A 212 -14.45 9.87 25.20
C ASP A 212 -14.65 8.38 24.86
N LYS A 213 -15.57 7.73 25.56
CA LYS A 213 -15.88 6.31 25.39
C LYS A 213 -16.62 5.96 24.09
N LYS A 214 -17.13 6.99 23.39
CA LYS A 214 -17.87 6.84 22.14
C LYS A 214 -17.10 7.40 20.94
N ASN A 215 -15.83 7.71 21.10
CA ASN A 215 -14.98 8.17 20.02
C ASN A 215 -14.43 6.97 19.25
N ALA A 216 -14.64 6.95 17.92
CA ALA A 216 -14.17 5.86 17.05
C ALA A 216 -12.65 5.76 17.04
N ASP A 217 -11.94 6.90 17.01
CA ASP A 217 -10.47 6.97 17.02
C ASP A 217 -9.90 6.37 18.31
N SER A 218 -10.48 6.71 19.47
CA SER A 218 -10.04 6.18 20.77
C SER A 218 -10.26 4.67 20.88
N LEU A 219 -11.35 4.16 20.31
CA LEU A 219 -11.62 2.72 20.23
C LEU A 219 -10.67 2.02 19.26
N ALA A 220 -10.43 2.61 18.08
CA ALA A 220 -9.50 2.07 17.09
C ALA A 220 -8.05 2.06 17.61
N LEU A 221 -7.63 3.11 18.34
CA LEU A 221 -6.33 3.15 19.02
C LEU A 221 -6.18 2.00 20.02
N ASN A 222 -7.20 1.76 20.85
CA ASN A 222 -7.19 0.61 21.78
C ASN A 222 -7.18 -0.72 21.04
N ALA A 223 -7.90 -0.84 19.91
CA ALA A 223 -7.87 -2.03 19.07
C ALA A 223 -6.46 -2.30 18.55
N TYR A 224 -5.80 -1.28 17.99
CA TYR A 224 -4.44 -1.37 17.48
C TYR A 224 -3.45 -1.82 18.56
N VAL A 225 -3.45 -1.15 19.73
CA VAL A 225 -2.54 -1.49 20.84
C VAL A 225 -2.82 -2.91 21.37
N MET A 226 -4.07 -3.36 21.42
CA MET A 226 -4.40 -4.73 21.83
C MET A 226 -3.93 -5.75 20.79
N TRP A 227 -4.06 -5.45 19.50
CA TRP A 227 -3.58 -6.33 18.42
C TRP A 227 -2.07 -6.52 18.48
N ILE A 228 -1.28 -5.44 18.54
CA ILE A 228 0.19 -5.53 18.64
C ILE A 228 0.63 -6.31 19.89
N ASN A 229 -0.12 -6.20 20.99
CA ASN A 229 0.13 -6.97 22.21
C ASN A 229 -0.36 -8.44 22.14
N GLY A 230 -0.73 -8.95 20.98
CA GLY A 230 -1.22 -10.32 20.78
C GLY A 230 -2.57 -10.61 21.42
N LYS A 231 -3.30 -9.59 21.90
CA LYS A 231 -4.61 -9.75 22.55
C LYS A 231 -5.75 -9.71 21.52
N ILE A 232 -5.72 -10.63 20.57
CA ILE A 232 -6.58 -10.66 19.40
C ILE A 232 -8.08 -10.55 19.70
N PRO A 233 -8.66 -11.28 20.69
CA PRO A 233 -10.09 -11.12 21.01
C PRO A 233 -10.46 -9.71 21.51
N ALA A 234 -9.57 -9.07 22.29
CA ALA A 234 -9.79 -7.72 22.77
C ALA A 234 -9.66 -6.69 21.64
N ALA A 235 -8.65 -6.86 20.77
CA ALA A 235 -8.46 -6.04 19.58
C ALA A 235 -9.70 -6.05 18.68
N ALA A 236 -10.21 -7.24 18.34
CA ALA A 236 -11.40 -7.39 17.51
C ALA A 236 -12.65 -6.75 18.17
N ASN A 237 -12.80 -6.86 19.50
CA ASN A 237 -13.90 -6.22 20.21
C ASN A 237 -13.84 -4.68 20.12
N TYR A 238 -12.67 -4.10 20.37
CA TYR A 238 -12.51 -2.64 20.26
C TYR A 238 -12.68 -2.15 18.82
N ALA A 239 -12.12 -2.85 17.83
CA ALA A 239 -12.26 -2.51 16.42
C ALA A 239 -13.74 -2.57 15.98
N ASN A 240 -14.47 -3.63 16.36
CA ASN A 240 -15.89 -3.75 16.05
C ASN A 240 -16.72 -2.61 16.67
N ARG A 241 -16.41 -2.21 17.91
CA ARG A 241 -17.05 -1.06 18.54
C ARG A 241 -16.76 0.25 17.84
N ALA A 242 -15.54 0.44 17.35
CA ALA A 242 -15.18 1.60 16.52
C ALA A 242 -16.00 1.61 15.23
N LEU A 243 -16.11 0.47 14.54
CA LEU A 243 -16.88 0.31 13.29
C LEU A 243 -18.40 0.47 13.50
N HIS A 244 -18.93 0.24 14.69
CA HIS A 244 -20.33 0.57 15.01
C HIS A 244 -20.58 2.09 15.10
N ILE A 245 -19.56 2.88 15.34
CA ILE A 245 -19.64 4.35 15.40
C ILE A 245 -19.32 4.94 14.03
N ASP A 246 -18.21 4.51 13.42
CA ASP A 246 -17.79 4.85 12.07
C ASP A 246 -17.44 3.56 11.30
N TYR A 247 -18.38 3.07 10.49
CA TYR A 247 -18.25 1.82 9.74
C TYR A 247 -17.11 1.86 8.71
N SER A 248 -16.64 3.05 8.34
CA SER A 248 -15.59 3.30 7.36
C SER A 248 -14.23 3.68 8.00
N HIS A 249 -14.08 3.55 9.32
CA HIS A 249 -12.85 3.90 10.02
C HIS A 249 -11.69 3.00 9.61
N VAL A 250 -10.77 3.52 8.77
CA VAL A 250 -9.69 2.75 8.13
C VAL A 250 -8.84 1.98 9.14
N GLY A 251 -8.40 2.61 10.24
CA GLY A 251 -7.61 1.93 11.25
C GLY A 251 -8.34 0.78 11.96
N ALA A 252 -9.66 0.90 12.16
CA ALA A 252 -10.46 -0.19 12.75
C ALA A 252 -10.68 -1.33 11.74
N LEU A 253 -10.89 -1.01 10.46
CA LEU A 253 -10.96 -2.01 9.37
C LEU A 253 -9.64 -2.76 9.25
N GLU A 254 -8.51 -2.06 9.30
CA GLU A 254 -7.17 -2.68 9.26
C GLU A 254 -6.97 -3.66 10.42
N VAL A 255 -7.24 -3.24 11.65
CA VAL A 255 -7.12 -4.13 12.83
C VAL A 255 -8.05 -5.35 12.71
N MET A 256 -9.27 -5.19 12.20
CA MET A 256 -10.16 -6.33 11.95
C MET A 256 -9.56 -7.30 10.92
N ALA A 257 -9.02 -6.79 9.82
CA ALA A 257 -8.34 -7.61 8.82
C ALA A 257 -7.18 -8.40 9.44
N MET A 258 -6.31 -7.74 10.19
CA MET A 258 -5.19 -8.39 10.88
C MET A 258 -5.66 -9.44 11.89
N CYS A 259 -6.75 -9.18 12.63
CA CYS A 259 -7.35 -10.18 13.53
C CYS A 259 -7.92 -11.41 12.78
N PHE A 260 -8.36 -11.25 11.53
CA PHE A 260 -8.79 -12.37 10.69
C PHE A 260 -7.61 -13.16 10.14
N ILE A 261 -6.51 -12.50 9.76
CA ILE A 261 -5.26 -13.13 9.33
C ILE A 261 -4.71 -14.03 10.43
N GLU A 262 -4.63 -13.54 11.67
CA GLU A 262 -4.21 -14.31 12.84
C GLU A 262 -5.07 -15.59 13.11
N LYS A 263 -6.27 -15.62 12.56
CA LYS A 263 -7.19 -16.77 12.64
C LYS A 263 -7.20 -17.63 11.38
N GLY A 264 -6.31 -17.36 10.41
CA GLY A 264 -6.26 -18.06 9.12
C GLY A 264 -7.47 -17.78 8.21
N ARG A 265 -8.18 -16.67 8.43
CA ARG A 265 -9.39 -16.31 7.68
C ARG A 265 -9.08 -15.25 6.62
N TYR A 266 -8.26 -15.61 5.65
CA TYR A 266 -7.71 -14.67 4.65
C TYR A 266 -8.78 -14.05 3.75
N THR A 267 -9.80 -14.81 3.36
CA THR A 267 -10.92 -14.28 2.55
C THR A 267 -11.63 -13.12 3.27
N GLN A 268 -11.89 -13.26 4.58
CA GLN A 268 -12.49 -12.19 5.35
C GLN A 268 -11.56 -10.98 5.48
N ALA A 269 -10.26 -11.20 5.67
CA ALA A 269 -9.28 -10.11 5.71
C ALA A 269 -9.25 -9.31 4.40
N LYS A 270 -9.28 -10.00 3.24
CA LYS A 270 -9.34 -9.36 1.91
C LYS A 270 -10.61 -8.52 1.72
N LEU A 271 -11.76 -8.89 2.30
CA LEU A 271 -12.98 -8.05 2.26
C LEU A 271 -12.76 -6.71 2.98
N PHE A 272 -12.06 -6.71 4.12
CA PHE A 272 -11.71 -5.46 4.81
C PHE A 272 -10.72 -4.62 4.01
N ALA A 273 -9.74 -5.24 3.35
CA ALA A 273 -8.85 -4.54 2.43
C ALA A 273 -9.62 -3.87 1.28
N GLY A 274 -10.62 -4.56 0.72
CA GLY A 274 -11.53 -3.99 -0.28
C GLY A 274 -12.27 -2.76 0.24
N ALA A 275 -12.85 -2.83 1.43
CA ALA A 275 -13.56 -1.71 2.05
C ALA A 275 -12.63 -0.50 2.33
N ILE A 276 -11.38 -0.74 2.71
CA ILE A 276 -10.38 0.33 2.85
C ILE A 276 -10.07 0.95 1.49
N ASN A 277 -9.87 0.12 0.46
CA ASN A 277 -9.51 0.60 -0.88
C ASN A 277 -10.64 1.40 -1.56
N GLU A 278 -11.91 1.10 -1.25
CA GLU A 278 -13.05 1.90 -1.70
C GLU A 278 -13.03 3.32 -1.10
N LYS A 279 -12.61 3.46 0.15
CA LYS A 279 -12.51 4.75 0.84
C LYS A 279 -11.23 5.51 0.52
N GLU A 280 -10.10 4.82 0.51
CA GLU A 280 -8.76 5.35 0.30
C GLU A 280 -8.01 4.49 -0.74
N PRO A 281 -8.24 4.71 -2.05
CA PRO A 281 -7.54 3.96 -3.09
C PRO A 281 -6.02 4.04 -2.94
N GLY A 282 -5.35 2.88 -2.98
CA GLY A 282 -3.90 2.80 -2.81
C GLY A 282 -3.39 2.98 -1.37
N SER A 283 -4.28 2.90 -0.38
CA SER A 283 -3.90 3.00 1.04
C SER A 283 -2.81 1.98 1.41
N PRO A 284 -1.75 2.39 2.13
CA PRO A 284 -0.73 1.47 2.65
C PRO A 284 -1.31 0.34 3.52
N ALA A 285 -2.46 0.56 4.16
CA ALA A 285 -3.14 -0.47 4.93
C ALA A 285 -3.59 -1.65 4.05
N VAL A 286 -4.07 -1.37 2.83
CA VAL A 286 -4.45 -2.42 1.86
C VAL A 286 -3.24 -3.28 1.51
N ILE A 287 -2.10 -2.64 1.21
CA ILE A 287 -0.85 -3.35 0.87
C ILE A 287 -0.43 -4.25 2.04
N ARG A 288 -0.38 -3.71 3.27
CA ARG A 288 -0.01 -4.51 4.47
C ARG A 288 -0.93 -5.71 4.68
N ILE A 289 -2.25 -5.56 4.50
CA ILE A 289 -3.20 -6.65 4.67
C ILE A 289 -2.98 -7.74 3.61
N LEU A 290 -2.82 -7.36 2.34
CA LEU A 290 -2.63 -8.31 1.26
C LEU A 290 -1.29 -9.06 1.40
N ASP A 291 -0.22 -8.36 1.76
CA ASP A 291 1.09 -8.97 2.02
C ASP A 291 1.05 -9.92 3.22
N ALA A 292 0.37 -9.54 4.32
CA ALA A 292 0.21 -10.41 5.47
C ALA A 292 -0.63 -11.66 5.15
N CYS A 293 -1.66 -11.54 4.30
CA CYS A 293 -2.42 -12.70 3.81
C CYS A 293 -1.54 -13.68 3.01
N ARG A 294 -0.59 -13.17 2.23
CA ARG A 294 0.34 -13.98 1.43
C ARG A 294 1.32 -14.74 2.30
N ILE A 295 2.05 -14.02 3.18
CA ILE A 295 3.08 -14.59 4.06
C ILE A 295 2.50 -15.69 4.96
N SER A 296 1.27 -15.52 5.44
CA SER A 296 0.63 -16.48 6.35
C SER A 296 -0.02 -17.67 5.62
N ASN A 297 -0.14 -17.62 4.29
CA ASN A 297 -0.73 -18.68 3.48
C ASN A 297 0.34 -19.55 2.77
N ALA A 298 1.60 -19.13 2.80
CA ALA A 298 2.78 -19.83 2.28
C ALA A 298 3.35 -20.80 3.33
#